data_d0e97027ab3e25ae0b7718388c41fa8b
#
_entry.id   d0e97027ab3e25ae0b7718388c41fa8b
#
_cell.length_a   1.000
_cell.length_b   1.000
_cell.length_c   1.000
_cell.angle_alpha   90.00
_cell.angle_beta   90.00
_cell.angle_gamma   90.00
#
_symmetry.space_group_name_H-M   'P 1'
#
loop_
_entity.id
_entity.type
_entity.pdbx_description
1 polymer ?
#
loop_
_entity_poly.entity_id
_entity_poly.type
_entity_poly.pdbx_seq_one_letter_code
_entity_poly.pdbx_strand_id
1 'polypeptide(L)' 'MICNNIGKFCKYFRSEVLNLTLIEMSEKVNVKNTTLSRFENGRSTNYNHLIKYYSCGNDEQKAFFRENLPL' A
#
# COMPACT_ATOMS: atom_id res chain seq x y z
N MET A 1 7.38 8.16 13.50
CA MET A 1 7.39 6.73 13.58
C MET A 1 7.49 6.11 12.21
N ILE A 2 8.31 5.10 12.15
CA ILE A 2 8.65 4.44 10.89
C ILE A 2 7.43 3.82 10.24
N CYS A 3 6.58 3.17 11.03
CA CYS A 3 5.39 2.51 10.52
C CYS A 3 4.46 3.46 9.78
N ASN A 4 4.35 4.69 10.29
CA ASN A 4 3.49 5.68 9.68
C ASN A 4 3.99 6.08 8.30
N ASN A 5 5.30 6.15 8.12
CA ASN A 5 5.86 6.51 6.82
C ASN A 5 5.57 5.45 5.77
N ILE A 6 5.66 4.18 6.13
CA ILE A 6 5.38 3.08 5.22
C ILE A 6 3.89 3.07 4.88
N GLY A 7 3.03 3.22 5.87
CA GLY A 7 1.59 3.26 5.64
C GLY A 7 1.18 4.41 4.76
N LYS A 8 1.73 5.59 5.02
CA LYS A 8 1.45 6.77 4.20
C LYS A 8 1.92 6.56 2.76
N PHE A 9 3.08 5.97 2.59
CA PHE A 9 3.60 5.70 1.26
C PHE A 9 2.68 4.73 0.51
N CYS A 10 2.22 3.69 1.17
CA CYS A 10 1.33 2.72 0.55
C CYS A 10 -0.01 3.36 0.18
N LYS A 11 -0.53 4.25 1.03
CA LYS A 11 -1.74 4.99 0.72
C LYS A 11 -1.54 5.86 -0.52
N TYR A 12 -0.42 6.56 -0.61
CA TYR A 12 -0.07 7.37 -1.76
C TYR A 12 0.02 6.52 -3.01
N PHE A 13 0.74 5.41 -2.91
CA PHE A 13 0.91 4.50 -4.03
C PHE A 13 -0.45 4.00 -4.53
N ARG A 14 -1.32 3.60 -3.61
CA ARG A 14 -2.65 3.14 -3.98
C ARG A 14 -3.48 4.22 -4.66
N SER A 15 -3.51 5.41 -4.08
CA SER A 15 -4.43 6.45 -4.53
C SER A 15 -3.89 7.25 -5.71
N GLU A 16 -2.59 7.50 -5.76
CA GLU A 16 -1.99 8.37 -6.77
C GLU A 16 -1.29 7.62 -7.90
N VAL A 17 -0.75 6.47 -7.62
CA VAL A 17 -0.03 5.68 -8.63
C VAL A 17 -0.95 4.63 -9.24
N LEU A 18 -1.63 3.86 -8.41
CA LEU A 18 -2.56 2.84 -8.89
C LEU A 18 -3.95 3.39 -9.20
N ASN A 19 -4.29 4.55 -8.65
CA ASN A 19 -5.60 5.19 -8.83
C ASN A 19 -6.75 4.29 -8.37
N LEU A 20 -6.58 3.63 -7.23
CA LEU A 20 -7.58 2.74 -6.66
C LEU A 20 -8.14 3.33 -5.38
N THR A 21 -9.46 3.17 -5.19
CA THR A 21 -10.05 3.45 -3.89
C THR A 21 -9.67 2.35 -2.92
N LEU A 22 -9.89 2.61 -1.63
CA LEU A 22 -9.61 1.60 -0.60
C LEU A 22 -10.43 0.33 -0.83
N ILE A 23 -11.69 0.49 -1.21
CA ILE A 23 -12.56 -0.65 -1.47
C ILE A 23 -12.08 -1.45 -2.68
N GLU A 24 -11.71 -0.74 -3.74
CA GLU A 24 -11.17 -1.41 -4.93
C GLU A 24 -9.90 -2.18 -4.61
N MET A 25 -9.03 -1.59 -3.81
CA MET A 25 -7.79 -2.24 -3.40
C MET A 25 -8.08 -3.47 -2.56
N SER A 26 -9.04 -3.37 -1.63
CA SER A 26 -9.39 -4.48 -0.76
C SER A 26 -9.90 -5.68 -1.57
N GLU A 27 -10.67 -5.42 -2.62
CA GLU A 27 -11.15 -6.48 -3.49
C GLU A 27 -10.01 -7.09 -4.30
N LYS A 28 -9.10 -6.25 -4.76
CA LYS A 28 -8.00 -6.70 -5.60
C LYS A 28 -7.02 -7.60 -4.85
N VAL A 29 -6.75 -7.28 -3.59
CA VAL A 29 -5.79 -8.05 -2.79
C VAL A 29 -6.45 -9.02 -1.82
N ASN A 30 -7.78 -9.05 -1.81
CA ASN A 30 -8.56 -9.94 -0.96
C ASN A 30 -8.26 -9.75 0.53
N VAL A 31 -8.19 -8.49 0.95
CA VAL A 31 -7.97 -8.10 2.34
C VAL A 31 -9.04 -7.09 2.70
N LYS A 32 -9.59 -7.17 3.89
CA LYS A 32 -10.66 -6.26 4.32
C LYS A 32 -10.18 -4.81 4.26
N ASN A 33 -11.09 -3.91 3.83
CA ASN A 33 -10.74 -2.49 3.71
C ASN A 33 -10.38 -1.88 5.06
N THR A 34 -10.99 -2.33 6.15
CA THR A 34 -10.63 -1.85 7.49
C THR A 34 -9.20 -2.26 7.85
N THR A 35 -8.77 -3.44 7.45
CA THR A 35 -7.41 -3.90 7.68
C THR A 35 -6.41 -3.05 6.90
N LEU A 36 -6.70 -2.77 5.63
CA LEU A 36 -5.84 -1.91 4.82
C LEU A 36 -5.78 -0.50 5.38
N SER A 37 -6.93 0.02 5.83
CA SER A 37 -6.97 1.35 6.42
C SER A 37 -6.07 1.44 7.65
N ARG A 38 -6.09 0.44 8.50
CA ARG A 38 -5.23 0.41 9.68
C ARG A 38 -3.76 0.37 9.30
N PHE A 39 -3.43 -0.42 8.29
CA PHE A 39 -2.06 -0.48 7.80
C PHE A 39 -1.61 0.88 7.25
N GLU A 40 -2.45 1.52 6.46
CA GLU A 40 -2.13 2.81 5.86
C GLU A 40 -2.00 3.93 6.90
N ASN A 41 -2.70 3.78 8.03
CA ASN A 41 -2.62 4.76 9.11
C ASN A 41 -1.54 4.44 10.14
N GLY A 42 -0.71 3.44 9.86
CA GLY A 42 0.40 3.10 10.75
C GLY A 42 0.00 2.33 11.99
N ARG A 43 -1.20 1.77 12.01
CA ARG A 43 -1.70 1.03 13.16
C ARG A 43 -1.41 -0.47 13.08
N SER A 44 -0.86 -0.92 11.96
CA SER A 44 -0.50 -2.31 11.76
C SER A 44 0.91 -2.37 11.19
N THR A 45 1.69 -3.32 11.67
CA THR A 45 3.05 -3.53 11.18
C THR A 45 3.17 -4.81 10.38
N ASN A 46 2.05 -5.29 9.85
CA ASN A 46 2.04 -6.50 9.03
C ASN A 46 2.54 -6.18 7.63
N TYR A 47 3.83 -6.35 7.42
CA TYR A 47 4.45 -5.99 6.14
C TYR A 47 4.11 -6.93 4.99
N ASN A 48 3.31 -7.97 5.24
CA ASN A 48 2.76 -8.76 4.14
C ASN A 48 1.88 -7.91 3.23
N HIS A 49 1.24 -6.89 3.78
CA HIS A 49 0.44 -5.97 2.97
C HIS A 49 1.30 -5.18 1.99
N LEU A 50 2.54 -4.91 2.35
CA LEU A 50 3.47 -4.19 1.50
C LEU A 50 3.65 -4.92 0.17
N ILE A 51 3.82 -6.23 0.23
CA ILE A 51 3.98 -7.05 -0.96
C ILE A 51 2.71 -7.01 -1.82
N LYS A 52 1.56 -7.00 -1.19
CA LYS A 52 0.29 -6.94 -1.90
C LYS A 52 0.14 -5.62 -2.68
N TYR A 53 0.51 -4.50 -2.06
CA TYR A 53 0.49 -3.22 -2.75
C TYR A 53 1.45 -3.23 -3.93
N TYR A 54 2.65 -3.69 -3.71
CA TYR A 54 3.66 -3.78 -4.76
C TYR A 54 3.17 -4.62 -5.94
N SER A 55 2.56 -5.76 -5.66
CA SER A 55 2.12 -6.71 -6.69
C SER A 55 1.03 -6.15 -7.61
N CYS A 56 0.30 -5.14 -7.15
CA CYS A 56 -0.78 -4.57 -7.92
C CYS A 56 -0.30 -3.65 -9.04
N GLY A 57 0.97 -3.25 -9.02
CA GLY A 57 1.51 -2.33 -10.01
C GLY A 57 2.03 -3.03 -11.25
N ASN A 58 2.15 -2.27 -12.33
CA ASN A 58 2.87 -2.73 -13.53
C ASN A 58 4.36 -2.53 -13.30
N ASP A 59 5.18 -2.81 -14.32
CA ASP A 59 6.64 -2.76 -14.17
C ASP A 59 7.14 -1.38 -13.76
N GLU A 60 6.60 -0.33 -14.37
CA GLU A 60 6.99 1.05 -14.04
C GLU A 60 6.56 1.41 -12.61
N GLN A 61 5.36 1.01 -12.22
CA GLN A 61 4.84 1.27 -10.89
C GLN A 61 5.62 0.49 -9.83
N LYS A 62 6.00 -0.72 -10.14
CA LYS A 62 6.83 -1.52 -9.23
C LYS A 62 8.20 -0.88 -9.05
N ALA A 63 8.79 -0.35 -10.12
CA ALA A 63 10.07 0.35 -10.02
C ALA A 63 9.94 1.59 -9.13
N PHE A 64 8.88 2.36 -9.32
CA PHE A 64 8.59 3.52 -8.48
C PHE A 64 8.50 3.13 -7.00
N PHE A 65 7.78 2.05 -6.74
CA PHE A 65 7.58 1.55 -5.38
C PHE A 65 8.93 1.22 -4.73
N ARG A 66 9.77 0.45 -5.45
CA ARG A 66 11.08 0.07 -4.92
C ARG A 66 11.98 1.26 -4.64
N GLU A 67 11.94 2.25 -5.54
CA GLU A 67 12.86 3.38 -5.46
C GLU A 67 12.47 4.39 -4.40
N ASN A 68 11.20 4.43 -4.04
CA ASN A 68 10.67 5.47 -3.16
C ASN A 68 10.20 4.96 -1.80
N LEU A 69 10.22 3.66 -1.58
CA LEU A 69 9.76 3.08 -0.32
C LEU A 69 10.61 3.60 0.84
N PRO A 70 10.00 4.19 1.87
CA PRO A 70 10.75 4.80 2.97
C PRO A 70 11.17 3.77 4.02
N LEU A 71 12.18 3.02 3.71
CA LEU A 71 12.74 2.04 4.66
C LEU A 71 13.98 2.55 5.37
#